data_f037864c588403f7c305ac83771ba218
#
_entry.id   f037864c588403f7c305ac83771ba218
#
_cell.length_a   1.000
_cell.length_b   1.000
_cell.length_c   1.000
_cell.angle_alpha   90.00
_cell.angle_beta   90.00
_cell.angle_gamma   90.00
#
_symmetry.space_group_name_H-M   'P 1'
#
loop_
_entity.id
_entity.type
_entity.pdbx_description
1 polymer ?
#
loop_
_entity_poly.entity_id
_entity_poly.type
_entity_poly.pdbx_seq_one_letter_code
_entity_poly.pdbx_strand_id
1 'polypeptide(L)'
;YPVWIQHGAFLFIDEGHNLPNDLQQIFLSVLNVDKNPVRTVEHEGVPYTFDFRQLTFCMATTDQQKLAEPLRDRLRDIAFEEYSNKELFDIFYDNLEFVANIEPCAKEDVISSFRGNPRDAVVKADDLKTFASAMDVKKITKEVWKEFCDAMGVKKFGLTASEIALVKALGERGAMTLNGLASMTGFQRGAIQRDYESMLVKKNLLKIDTKRELTRKGLELAKQIS
;
A
#
# COMPACT_ATOMS: atom_id res chain seq x y z
N TYR A 1 28.17 -16.34 19.64
CA TYR A 1 26.87 -16.86 19.24
C TYR A 1 25.83 -15.79 19.53
N PRO A 2 24.89 -15.49 18.60
CA PRO A 2 23.80 -14.58 18.89
C PRO A 2 22.95 -15.14 20.03
N VAL A 3 22.83 -14.38 21.10
CA VAL A 3 22.12 -14.79 22.35
C VAL A 3 20.63 -15.13 22.06
N TRP A 4 20.05 -14.50 21.05
CA TRP A 4 18.68 -14.72 20.65
C TRP A 4 18.36 -16.15 20.15
N ILE A 5 19.35 -16.87 19.60
CA ILE A 5 19.13 -18.26 19.16
C ILE A 5 19.08 -19.22 20.37
N GLN A 6 19.75 -18.89 21.47
CA GLN A 6 19.85 -19.76 22.64
C GLN A 6 18.61 -19.74 23.56
N HIS A 7 17.77 -18.71 23.46
CA HIS A 7 16.66 -18.47 24.41
C HIS A 7 15.26 -18.46 23.75
N GLY A 8 15.12 -19.00 22.55
CA GLY A 8 13.87 -18.93 21.81
C GLY A 8 13.64 -17.53 21.27
N ALA A 9 13.92 -17.32 20.00
CA ALA A 9 13.78 -16.03 19.35
C ALA A 9 12.68 -16.05 18.31
N PHE A 10 12.10 -14.88 18.08
CA PHE A 10 11.24 -14.61 16.95
C PHE A 10 12.06 -13.82 15.92
N LEU A 11 12.33 -14.43 14.76
CA LEU A 11 13.00 -13.76 13.65
C LEU A 11 11.95 -13.28 12.66
N PHE A 12 11.79 -11.96 12.59
CA PHE A 12 10.94 -11.31 11.61
C PHE A 12 11.78 -10.70 10.48
N ILE A 13 11.47 -11.06 9.25
CA ILE A 13 12.11 -10.53 8.05
C ILE A 13 11.06 -9.74 7.27
N ASP A 14 11.22 -8.42 7.26
CA ASP A 14 10.38 -7.54 6.46
C ASP A 14 10.90 -7.48 5.01
N GLU A 15 9.98 -7.32 4.06
CA GLU A 15 10.26 -7.30 2.62
C GLU A 15 11.13 -8.48 2.16
N GLY A 16 10.77 -9.68 2.61
CA GLY A 16 11.52 -10.91 2.38
C GLY A 16 11.84 -11.21 0.92
N HIS A 17 11.09 -10.65 -0.03
CA HIS A 17 11.37 -10.75 -1.46
C HIS A 17 12.68 -10.04 -1.90
N ASN A 18 13.24 -9.19 -1.04
CA ASN A 18 14.54 -8.54 -1.26
C ASN A 18 15.72 -9.36 -0.72
N LEU A 19 15.48 -10.52 -0.09
CA LEU A 19 16.55 -11.38 0.36
C LEU A 19 17.41 -11.86 -0.81
N PRO A 20 18.75 -11.71 -0.74
CA PRO A 20 19.65 -12.31 -1.69
C PRO A 20 19.44 -13.83 -1.82
N ASN A 21 19.69 -14.38 -3.01
CA ASN A 21 19.44 -15.79 -3.29
C ASN A 21 20.26 -16.74 -2.38
N ASP A 22 21.47 -16.38 -2.03
CA ASP A 22 22.33 -17.13 -1.12
C ASP A 22 21.71 -17.21 0.29
N LEU A 23 21.16 -16.11 0.81
CA LEU A 23 20.41 -16.13 2.07
C LEU A 23 19.13 -16.96 1.97
N GLN A 24 18.39 -16.88 0.87
CA GLN A 24 17.24 -17.76 0.66
C GLN A 24 17.65 -19.25 0.70
N GLN A 25 18.80 -19.62 0.16
CA GLN A 25 19.32 -21.00 0.23
C GLN A 25 19.68 -21.40 1.67
N ILE A 26 20.26 -20.50 2.45
CA ILE A 26 20.51 -20.73 3.88
C ILE A 26 19.18 -21.05 4.59
N PHE A 27 18.15 -20.22 4.41
CA PHE A 27 16.83 -20.46 5.00
C PHE A 27 16.19 -21.76 4.53
N LEU A 28 16.39 -22.18 3.29
CA LEU A 28 15.94 -23.48 2.82
C LEU A 28 16.53 -24.62 3.64
N SER A 29 17.81 -24.52 4.01
CA SER A 29 18.46 -25.54 4.85
C SER A 29 17.98 -25.49 6.30
N VAL A 30 17.69 -24.29 6.82
CA VAL A 30 17.20 -24.06 8.19
C VAL A 30 15.76 -24.54 8.37
N LEU A 31 14.89 -24.25 7.39
CA LEU A 31 13.46 -24.57 7.42
C LEU A 31 13.17 -25.98 6.93
N ASN A 32 14.20 -26.81 6.68
CA ASN A 32 14.00 -28.18 6.30
C ASN A 32 13.44 -28.99 7.47
N VAL A 33 12.41 -29.81 7.19
CA VAL A 33 11.67 -30.62 8.20
C VAL A 33 12.48 -31.81 8.70
N ASP A 34 13.77 -31.91 8.39
CA ASP A 34 14.66 -32.97 8.87
C ASP A 34 14.72 -32.99 10.40
N LYS A 35 14.88 -34.19 10.95
CA LYS A 35 14.93 -34.44 12.40
C LYS A 35 16.10 -33.75 13.13
N ASN A 36 17.05 -33.17 12.40
CA ASN A 36 18.17 -32.45 13.00
C ASN A 36 18.02 -30.95 12.84
N PRO A 37 17.63 -30.22 13.90
CA PRO A 37 17.47 -28.76 13.89
C PRO A 37 18.79 -27.99 13.96
N VAL A 38 19.92 -28.69 14.09
CA VAL A 38 21.25 -28.06 14.13
C VAL A 38 21.80 -27.97 12.70
N ARG A 39 22.20 -26.78 12.30
CA ARG A 39 22.79 -26.49 10.98
C ARG A 39 24.12 -25.75 11.12
N THR A 40 25.07 -26.15 10.29
CA THR A 40 26.31 -25.42 10.13
C THR A 40 26.26 -24.65 8.82
N VAL A 41 26.44 -23.35 8.92
CA VAL A 41 26.51 -22.42 7.78
C VAL A 41 27.92 -21.87 7.73
N GLU A 42 28.54 -21.95 6.56
CA GLU A 42 29.86 -21.34 6.34
C GLU A 42 29.68 -19.92 5.80
N HIS A 43 30.35 -18.97 6.43
CA HIS A 43 30.40 -17.59 5.99
C HIS A 43 31.84 -17.08 6.07
N GLU A 44 32.37 -16.58 4.95
CA GLU A 44 33.77 -16.11 4.84
C GLU A 44 34.81 -17.16 5.31
N GLY A 45 34.55 -18.43 5.00
CA GLY A 45 35.45 -19.53 5.39
C GLY A 45 35.36 -19.95 6.85
N VAL A 46 34.47 -19.35 7.65
CA VAL A 46 34.25 -19.69 9.05
C VAL A 46 32.93 -20.47 9.20
N PRO A 47 32.97 -21.70 9.76
CA PRO A 47 31.76 -22.47 10.02
C PRO A 47 31.06 -21.98 11.29
N TYR A 48 29.78 -21.62 11.16
CA TYR A 48 28.90 -21.27 12.26
C TYR A 48 27.85 -22.34 12.45
N THR A 49 27.74 -22.89 13.65
CA THR A 49 26.73 -23.90 13.97
C THR A 49 25.61 -23.28 14.79
N PHE A 50 24.39 -23.44 14.32
CA PHE A 50 23.18 -22.90 14.94
C PHE A 50 22.20 -24.02 15.29
N ASP A 51 21.53 -23.87 16.42
CA ASP A 51 20.42 -24.71 16.84
C ASP A 51 19.11 -23.92 16.69
N PHE A 52 18.26 -24.35 15.75
CA PHE A 52 17.03 -23.66 15.40
C PHE A 52 15.78 -24.18 16.12
N ARG A 53 15.92 -25.09 17.10
CA ARG A 53 14.78 -25.70 17.82
C ARG A 53 13.82 -24.70 18.44
N GLN A 54 14.32 -23.55 18.84
CA GLN A 54 13.54 -22.52 19.54
C GLN A 54 13.36 -21.24 18.72
N LEU A 55 13.60 -21.29 17.42
CA LEU A 55 13.43 -20.14 16.55
C LEU A 55 12.05 -20.19 15.88
N THR A 56 11.25 -19.16 16.09
CA THR A 56 10.08 -18.88 15.30
C THR A 56 10.47 -17.94 14.16
N PHE A 57 10.14 -18.34 12.94
CA PHE A 57 10.49 -17.62 11.73
C PHE A 57 9.23 -17.01 11.09
N CYS A 58 9.25 -15.72 10.82
CA CYS A 58 8.19 -15.01 10.14
C CYS A 58 8.78 -14.11 9.05
N MET A 59 8.14 -14.09 7.89
CA MET A 59 8.56 -13.27 6.77
C MET A 59 7.35 -12.48 6.25
N ALA A 60 7.50 -11.16 6.10
CA ALA A 60 6.53 -10.33 5.40
C ALA A 60 7.03 -10.03 3.98
N THR A 61 6.12 -10.01 3.03
CA THR A 61 6.43 -9.66 1.63
C THR A 61 5.20 -9.12 0.92
N THR A 62 5.41 -8.14 0.05
CA THR A 62 4.41 -7.63 -0.88
C THR A 62 4.45 -8.38 -2.23
N ASP A 63 5.48 -9.19 -2.49
CA ASP A 63 5.68 -9.91 -3.75
C ASP A 63 6.18 -11.34 -3.49
N GLN A 64 5.25 -12.24 -3.19
CA GLN A 64 5.56 -13.66 -2.93
C GLN A 64 6.23 -14.35 -4.11
N GLN A 65 5.98 -13.89 -5.34
CA GLN A 65 6.49 -14.55 -6.55
C GLN A 65 8.01 -14.40 -6.70
N LYS A 66 8.60 -13.40 -6.05
CA LYS A 66 10.07 -13.23 -6.03
C LYS A 66 10.78 -14.13 -5.02
N LEU A 67 10.06 -14.72 -4.09
CA LEU A 67 10.62 -15.75 -3.21
C LEU A 67 10.78 -17.06 -3.96
N ALA A 68 11.89 -17.75 -3.71
CA ALA A 68 12.09 -19.10 -4.27
C ALA A 68 10.92 -20.02 -3.88
N GLU A 69 10.36 -20.72 -4.85
CA GLU A 69 9.23 -21.62 -4.64
C GLU A 69 9.48 -22.64 -3.51
N PRO A 70 10.66 -23.31 -3.42
CA PRO A 70 10.94 -24.21 -2.32
C PRO A 70 10.94 -23.54 -0.93
N LEU A 71 11.19 -22.23 -0.85
CA LEU A 71 11.13 -21.48 0.42
C LEU A 71 9.68 -21.21 0.79
N ARG A 72 8.85 -20.81 -0.17
CA ARG A 72 7.40 -20.61 0.06
C ARG A 72 6.72 -21.88 0.55
N ASP A 73 7.05 -23.04 -0.04
CA ASP A 73 6.46 -24.34 0.34
C ASP A 73 6.74 -24.76 1.78
N ARG A 74 7.77 -24.17 2.41
CA ARG A 74 8.14 -24.41 3.82
C ARG A 74 7.51 -23.42 4.79
N LEU A 75 6.89 -22.36 4.29
CA LEU A 75 6.24 -21.33 5.10
C LEU A 75 4.73 -21.53 5.06
N ARG A 76 4.06 -21.16 6.13
CA ARG A 76 2.62 -21.10 6.18
C ARG A 76 2.16 -19.70 5.80
N ASP A 77 1.36 -19.59 4.76
CA ASP A 77 0.81 -18.31 4.31
C ASP A 77 -0.21 -17.77 5.31
N ILE A 78 -0.05 -16.49 5.62
CA ILE A 78 -1.02 -15.66 6.34
C ILE A 78 -1.36 -14.49 5.43
N ALA A 79 -2.51 -14.59 4.78
CA ALA A 79 -3.00 -13.52 3.92
C ALA A 79 -3.69 -12.42 4.75
N PHE A 80 -3.36 -11.17 4.47
CA PHE A 80 -4.08 -10.02 5.01
C PHE A 80 -5.06 -9.50 3.96
N GLU A 81 -6.31 -9.33 4.38
CA GLU A 81 -7.32 -8.70 3.54
C GLU A 81 -7.09 -7.18 3.47
N GLU A 82 -7.58 -6.57 2.40
CA GLU A 82 -7.55 -5.11 2.28
C GLU A 82 -8.52 -4.49 3.30
N TYR A 83 -8.10 -3.39 3.91
CA TYR A 83 -8.94 -2.64 4.82
C TYR A 83 -10.18 -2.10 4.12
N SER A 84 -11.33 -2.27 4.75
CA SER A 84 -12.58 -1.64 4.32
C SER A 84 -12.51 -0.11 4.54
N ASN A 85 -13.34 0.61 3.81
CA ASN A 85 -13.47 2.06 4.01
C ASN A 85 -13.85 2.45 5.44
N LYS A 86 -14.61 1.59 6.12
CA LYS A 86 -14.99 1.80 7.53
C LYS A 86 -13.78 1.67 8.45
N GLU A 87 -12.99 0.61 8.31
CA GLU A 87 -11.78 0.40 9.11
C GLU A 87 -10.75 1.51 8.88
N LEU A 88 -10.57 1.96 7.63
CA LEU A 88 -9.70 3.09 7.33
C LEU A 88 -10.19 4.38 7.97
N PHE A 89 -11.51 4.60 8.01
CA PHE A 89 -12.08 5.75 8.70
C PHE A 89 -11.91 5.65 10.21
N ASP A 90 -12.09 4.47 10.79
CA ASP A 90 -11.90 4.24 12.22
C ASP A 90 -10.42 4.49 12.60
N ILE A 91 -9.45 3.97 11.83
CA ILE A 91 -8.02 4.24 12.00
C ILE A 91 -7.72 5.76 11.90
N PHE A 92 -8.27 6.42 10.89
CA PHE A 92 -8.10 7.86 10.71
C PHE A 92 -8.67 8.65 11.89
N TYR A 93 -9.88 8.30 12.34
CA TYR A 93 -10.58 8.98 13.41
C TYR A 93 -9.90 8.80 14.77
N ASP A 94 -9.43 7.59 15.06
CA ASP A 94 -8.68 7.30 16.29
C ASP A 94 -7.37 8.10 16.34
N ASN A 95 -6.70 8.27 15.20
CA ASN A 95 -5.48 9.07 15.09
C ASN A 95 -5.72 10.58 15.12
N LEU A 96 -6.95 11.06 14.94
CA LEU A 96 -7.29 12.48 15.16
C LEU A 96 -7.22 12.91 16.63
N GLU A 97 -7.20 11.94 17.58
CA GLU A 97 -7.03 12.20 19.02
C GLU A 97 -8.03 13.23 19.57
N PHE A 98 -9.24 13.26 19.02
CA PHE A 98 -10.31 14.20 19.40
C PHE A 98 -9.99 15.70 19.21
N VAL A 99 -8.94 16.04 18.46
CA VAL A 99 -8.60 17.44 18.16
C VAL A 99 -9.72 18.12 17.38
N ALA A 100 -10.39 17.39 16.49
CA ALA A 100 -11.54 17.89 15.75
C ALA A 100 -12.58 16.80 15.51
N ASN A 101 -13.86 17.18 15.51
CA ASN A 101 -14.97 16.28 15.19
C ASN A 101 -15.33 16.41 13.71
N ILE A 102 -15.54 15.26 13.06
CA ILE A 102 -15.96 15.22 11.65
C ILE A 102 -17.48 15.21 11.61
N GLU A 103 -18.06 16.20 10.96
CA GLU A 103 -19.50 16.23 10.77
C GLU A 103 -19.97 15.14 9.79
N PRO A 104 -21.18 14.58 10.00
CA PRO A 104 -21.69 13.53 9.13
C PRO A 104 -21.69 13.89 7.64
N CYS A 105 -21.90 15.16 7.32
CA CYS A 105 -21.90 15.65 5.94
C CYS A 105 -20.51 15.60 5.26
N ALA A 106 -19.41 15.67 6.02
CA ALA A 106 -18.05 15.60 5.51
C ALA A 106 -17.50 14.16 5.46
N LYS A 107 -18.11 13.23 6.21
CA LYS A 107 -17.61 11.87 6.39
C LYS A 107 -17.37 11.12 5.06
N GLU A 108 -18.30 11.22 4.11
CA GLU A 108 -18.17 10.55 2.82
C GLU A 108 -17.00 11.11 1.99
N ASP A 109 -16.79 12.42 2.04
CA ASP A 109 -15.68 13.07 1.34
C ASP A 109 -14.34 12.64 1.92
N VAL A 110 -14.23 12.57 3.26
CA VAL A 110 -13.06 12.03 3.97
C VAL A 110 -12.79 10.59 3.55
N ILE A 111 -13.78 9.70 3.67
CA ILE A 111 -13.66 8.28 3.31
C ILE A 111 -13.27 8.12 1.84
N SER A 112 -13.85 8.91 0.94
CA SER A 112 -13.54 8.83 -0.49
C SER A 112 -12.09 9.15 -0.79
N SER A 113 -11.43 9.95 0.07
CA SER A 113 -10.03 10.36 -0.11
C SER A 113 -9.01 9.29 0.23
N PHE A 114 -9.38 8.22 0.96
CA PHE A 114 -8.44 7.16 1.32
C PHE A 114 -8.04 6.31 0.12
N ARG A 115 -6.79 5.89 0.08
CA ARG A 115 -6.22 5.07 -0.98
C ARG A 115 -6.22 3.57 -0.69
N GLY A 116 -6.89 3.12 0.37
CA GLY A 116 -6.92 1.72 0.79
C GLY A 116 -5.72 1.31 1.67
N ASN A 117 -4.85 2.24 2.02
CA ASN A 117 -3.67 2.01 2.84
C ASN A 117 -3.86 2.67 4.23
N PRO A 118 -3.74 1.90 5.35
CA PRO A 118 -3.85 2.46 6.71
C PRO A 118 -2.82 3.55 6.99
N ARG A 119 -1.60 3.43 6.46
CA ARG A 119 -0.56 4.46 6.60
C ARG A 119 -1.01 5.81 6.01
N ASP A 120 -1.69 5.77 4.86
CA ASP A 120 -2.27 6.98 4.24
C ASP A 120 -3.35 7.62 5.14
N ALA A 121 -4.16 6.80 5.81
CA ALA A 121 -5.17 7.28 6.76
C ALA A 121 -4.53 7.96 7.98
N VAL A 122 -3.48 7.38 8.55
CA VAL A 122 -2.73 7.96 9.68
C VAL A 122 -2.08 9.28 9.29
N VAL A 123 -1.36 9.34 8.17
CA VAL A 123 -0.72 10.57 7.69
C VAL A 123 -1.75 11.67 7.48
N LYS A 124 -2.89 11.37 6.84
CA LYS A 124 -3.97 12.36 6.67
C LYS A 124 -4.57 12.84 7.99
N ALA A 125 -4.65 11.96 9.01
CA ALA A 125 -5.11 12.36 10.33
C ALA A 125 -4.13 13.33 10.99
N ASP A 126 -2.82 13.09 10.90
CA ASP A 126 -1.77 13.95 11.43
C ASP A 126 -1.73 15.32 10.71
N ASP A 127 -1.87 15.30 9.40
CA ASP A 127 -1.97 16.53 8.60
C ASP A 127 -3.21 17.33 8.99
N LEU A 128 -4.36 16.67 9.16
CA LEU A 128 -5.60 17.33 9.56
C LEU A 128 -5.53 17.86 11.00
N LYS A 129 -4.90 17.14 11.93
CA LYS A 129 -4.63 17.67 13.30
C LYS A 129 -3.84 18.97 13.24
N THR A 130 -2.77 18.97 12.46
CA THR A 130 -1.91 20.15 12.29
C THR A 130 -2.70 21.33 11.71
N PHE A 131 -3.47 21.08 10.65
CA PHE A 131 -4.32 22.08 10.01
C PHE A 131 -5.39 22.62 10.97
N ALA A 132 -6.13 21.73 11.63
CA ALA A 132 -7.20 22.10 12.56
C ALA A 132 -6.65 22.93 13.75
N SER A 133 -5.48 22.58 14.27
CA SER A 133 -4.81 23.31 15.34
C SER A 133 -4.34 24.68 14.88
N ALA A 134 -3.79 24.79 13.67
CA ALA A 134 -3.32 26.07 13.13
C ALA A 134 -4.48 27.05 12.83
N MET A 135 -5.64 26.52 12.45
CA MET A 135 -6.84 27.29 12.09
C MET A 135 -7.83 27.44 13.26
N ASP A 136 -7.52 26.91 14.44
CA ASP A 136 -8.41 26.81 15.62
C ASP A 136 -9.79 26.22 15.28
N VAL A 137 -9.80 25.18 14.44
CA VAL A 137 -11.01 24.51 13.97
C VAL A 137 -11.28 23.28 14.82
N LYS A 138 -12.48 23.18 15.41
CA LYS A 138 -12.93 22.05 16.24
C LYS A 138 -13.94 21.13 15.55
N LYS A 139 -14.43 21.52 14.38
CA LYS A 139 -15.40 20.77 13.60
C LYS A 139 -15.01 20.77 12.13
N ILE A 140 -14.92 19.60 11.55
CA ILE A 140 -14.61 19.41 10.13
C ILE A 140 -15.93 19.30 9.37
N THR A 141 -16.36 20.42 8.80
CA THR A 141 -17.47 20.50 7.85
C THR A 141 -16.98 20.17 6.43
N LYS A 142 -17.86 20.15 5.45
CA LYS A 142 -17.46 19.97 4.04
C LYS A 142 -16.56 21.09 3.54
N GLU A 143 -16.84 22.32 3.98
CA GLU A 143 -16.08 23.51 3.60
C GLU A 143 -14.67 23.43 4.18
N VAL A 144 -14.56 23.15 5.48
CA VAL A 144 -13.26 22.98 6.16
C VAL A 144 -12.47 21.82 5.56
N TRP A 145 -13.13 20.69 5.26
CA TRP A 145 -12.48 19.58 4.58
C TRP A 145 -11.94 19.96 3.20
N LYS A 146 -12.70 20.77 2.45
CA LYS A 146 -12.26 21.29 1.16
C LYS A 146 -11.05 22.21 1.30
N GLU A 147 -11.07 23.13 2.27
CA GLU A 147 -9.92 24.03 2.56
C GLU A 147 -8.68 23.21 2.93
N PHE A 148 -8.82 22.21 3.78
CA PHE A 148 -7.75 21.28 4.11
C PHE A 148 -7.21 20.57 2.84
N CYS A 149 -8.08 20.02 2.01
CA CYS A 149 -7.69 19.35 0.78
C CYS A 149 -6.94 20.30 -0.17
N ASP A 150 -7.39 21.54 -0.30
CA ASP A 150 -6.75 22.56 -1.14
C ASP A 150 -5.36 22.93 -0.58
N ALA A 151 -5.24 23.11 0.74
CA ALA A 151 -3.99 23.44 1.42
C ALA A 151 -2.96 22.31 1.32
N MET A 152 -3.39 21.05 1.50
CA MET A 152 -2.52 19.86 1.49
C MET A 152 -2.34 19.24 0.09
N GLY A 153 -3.00 19.80 -0.92
CA GLY A 153 -2.94 19.26 -2.28
C GLY A 153 -3.66 17.92 -2.46
N VAL A 154 -4.54 17.55 -1.52
CA VAL A 154 -5.33 16.31 -1.60
C VAL A 154 -6.39 16.47 -2.70
N LYS A 155 -6.29 15.67 -3.73
CA LYS A 155 -7.25 15.69 -4.84
C LYS A 155 -8.46 14.81 -4.53
N LYS A 156 -9.56 15.07 -5.25
CA LYS A 156 -10.80 14.30 -5.13
C LYS A 156 -10.54 12.81 -5.28
N PHE A 157 -11.17 11.97 -4.46
CA PHE A 157 -10.94 10.52 -4.35
C PHE A 157 -9.50 10.13 -3.93
N GLY A 158 -8.70 11.05 -3.39
CA GLY A 158 -7.30 10.77 -3.03
C GLY A 158 -6.39 10.54 -4.24
N LEU A 159 -6.76 11.00 -5.41
CA LEU A 159 -6.00 10.80 -6.65
C LEU A 159 -4.72 11.64 -6.65
N THR A 160 -3.67 11.09 -7.24
CA THR A 160 -2.43 11.81 -7.54
C THR A 160 -2.60 12.70 -8.78
N ALA A 161 -1.68 13.63 -8.98
CA ALA A 161 -1.66 14.46 -10.17
C ALA A 161 -1.55 13.63 -11.47
N SER A 162 -0.80 12.51 -11.43
CA SER A 162 -0.66 11.60 -12.58
C SER A 162 -1.96 10.86 -12.88
N GLU A 163 -2.66 10.38 -11.86
CA GLU A 163 -3.97 9.73 -12.04
C GLU A 163 -5.02 10.71 -12.59
N ILE A 164 -4.98 11.97 -12.13
CA ILE A 164 -5.83 13.04 -12.67
C ILE A 164 -5.50 13.32 -14.14
N ALA A 165 -4.22 13.36 -14.51
CA ALA A 165 -3.82 13.55 -15.90
C ALA A 165 -4.36 12.43 -16.82
N LEU A 166 -4.36 11.17 -16.33
CA LEU A 166 -4.98 10.05 -17.06
C LEU A 166 -6.49 10.23 -17.22
N VAL A 167 -7.18 10.63 -16.13
CA VAL A 167 -8.65 10.89 -16.19
C VAL A 167 -8.95 12.02 -17.15
N LYS A 168 -8.19 13.10 -17.18
CA LYS A 168 -8.34 14.20 -18.14
C LYS A 168 -8.15 13.72 -19.58
N ALA A 169 -7.04 13.02 -19.85
CA ALA A 169 -6.75 12.49 -21.19
C ALA A 169 -7.87 11.60 -21.73
N LEU A 170 -8.39 10.71 -20.89
CA LEU A 170 -9.51 9.83 -21.25
C LEU A 170 -10.85 10.59 -21.34
N GLY A 171 -11.04 11.64 -20.56
CA GLY A 171 -12.22 12.51 -20.65
C GLY A 171 -12.27 13.30 -21.97
N GLU A 172 -11.13 13.79 -22.44
CA GLU A 172 -11.01 14.56 -23.69
C GLU A 172 -11.09 13.69 -24.95
N ARG A 173 -10.49 12.51 -24.95
CA ARG A 173 -10.33 11.67 -26.14
C ARG A 173 -11.19 10.43 -26.16
N GLY A 174 -11.85 10.09 -25.05
CA GLY A 174 -12.60 8.85 -24.91
C GLY A 174 -11.70 7.63 -24.71
N ALA A 175 -12.23 6.46 -25.06
CA ALA A 175 -11.53 5.18 -24.85
C ALA A 175 -10.22 5.06 -25.65
N MET A 176 -9.10 4.75 -24.99
CA MET A 176 -7.76 4.68 -25.58
C MET A 176 -7.06 3.36 -25.32
N THR A 177 -6.17 2.97 -26.22
CA THR A 177 -5.21 1.89 -25.95
C THR A 177 -4.14 2.37 -24.95
N LEU A 178 -3.43 1.42 -24.30
CA LEU A 178 -2.32 1.76 -23.41
C LEU A 178 -1.24 2.62 -24.11
N ASN A 179 -0.92 2.27 -25.37
CA ASN A 179 0.05 3.02 -26.15
C ASN A 179 -0.42 4.45 -26.44
N GLY A 180 -1.68 4.61 -26.82
CA GLY A 180 -2.28 5.92 -27.05
C GLY A 180 -2.27 6.79 -25.81
N LEU A 181 -2.64 6.21 -24.64
CA LEU A 181 -2.64 6.90 -23.37
C LEU A 181 -1.22 7.30 -22.94
N ALA A 182 -0.24 6.40 -23.10
CA ALA A 182 1.16 6.67 -22.82
C ALA A 182 1.72 7.81 -23.70
N SER A 183 1.43 7.79 -25.01
CA SER A 183 1.85 8.85 -25.93
C SER A 183 1.22 10.21 -25.59
N MET A 184 -0.05 10.23 -25.17
CA MET A 184 -0.75 11.48 -24.85
C MET A 184 -0.29 12.10 -23.54
N THR A 185 -0.02 11.27 -22.52
CA THR A 185 0.35 11.74 -21.18
C THR A 185 1.84 11.86 -20.94
N GLY A 186 2.66 11.26 -21.81
CA GLY A 186 4.11 11.16 -21.63
C GLY A 186 4.57 10.15 -20.59
N PHE A 187 3.63 9.39 -20.00
CA PHE A 187 3.96 8.40 -18.99
C PHE A 187 4.43 7.08 -19.61
N GLN A 188 5.34 6.39 -18.92
CA GLN A 188 5.75 5.06 -19.31
C GLN A 188 4.59 4.07 -19.14
N ARG A 189 4.41 3.14 -20.09
CA ARG A 189 3.35 2.11 -20.05
C ARG A 189 3.33 1.31 -18.77
N GLY A 190 4.53 0.90 -18.31
CA GLY A 190 4.67 0.14 -17.07
C GLY A 190 4.22 0.92 -15.83
N ALA A 191 4.46 2.23 -15.78
CA ALA A 191 3.98 3.09 -14.69
C ALA A 191 2.45 3.24 -14.74
N ILE A 192 1.87 3.42 -15.93
CA ILE A 192 0.40 3.49 -16.09
C ILE A 192 -0.24 2.23 -15.51
N GLN A 193 0.24 1.04 -15.90
CA GLN A 193 -0.35 -0.23 -15.47
C GLN A 193 -0.15 -0.55 -13.99
N ARG A 194 1.07 -0.35 -13.46
CA ARG A 194 1.37 -0.73 -12.07
C ARG A 194 0.89 0.29 -11.06
N ASP A 195 1.09 1.59 -11.38
CA ASP A 195 1.05 2.62 -10.35
C ASP A 195 -0.26 3.42 -10.39
N TYR A 196 -0.90 3.55 -11.57
CA TYR A 196 -2.06 4.45 -11.72
C TYR A 196 -3.38 3.73 -11.99
N GLU A 197 -3.40 2.73 -12.90
CA GLU A 197 -4.65 2.04 -13.30
C GLU A 197 -5.33 1.35 -12.11
N SER A 198 -4.55 0.72 -11.24
CA SER A 198 -5.07 -0.06 -10.11
C SER A 198 -5.95 0.79 -9.19
N MET A 199 -5.53 2.02 -8.87
CA MET A 199 -6.30 2.93 -8.04
C MET A 199 -7.56 3.44 -8.75
N LEU A 200 -7.44 3.80 -10.02
CA LEU A 200 -8.58 4.26 -10.81
C LEU A 200 -9.67 3.19 -10.96
N VAL A 201 -9.27 1.92 -11.11
CA VAL A 201 -10.19 0.77 -11.14
C VAL A 201 -10.82 0.55 -9.77
N LYS A 202 -10.04 0.53 -8.67
CA LYS A 202 -10.54 0.39 -7.30
C LYS A 202 -11.57 1.47 -6.95
N LYS A 203 -11.38 2.71 -7.41
CA LYS A 203 -12.33 3.81 -7.22
C LYS A 203 -13.53 3.78 -8.18
N ASN A 204 -13.59 2.78 -9.04
CA ASN A 204 -14.61 2.65 -10.08
C ASN A 204 -14.66 3.88 -11.02
N LEU A 205 -13.49 4.40 -11.37
CA LEU A 205 -13.35 5.53 -12.31
C LEU A 205 -12.92 5.05 -13.69
N LEU A 206 -12.21 3.93 -13.77
CA LEU A 206 -11.64 3.35 -14.99
C LEU A 206 -12.13 1.92 -15.20
N LYS A 207 -12.45 1.58 -16.43
CA LYS A 207 -12.68 0.22 -16.91
C LYS A 207 -11.58 -0.13 -17.91
N ILE A 208 -11.01 -1.31 -17.75
CA ILE A 208 -9.95 -1.85 -18.62
C ILE A 208 -10.45 -3.10 -19.30
N ASP A 209 -10.45 -3.04 -20.63
CA ASP A 209 -10.64 -4.16 -21.53
C ASP A 209 -9.53 -4.09 -22.59
N THR A 210 -9.82 -4.19 -23.86
CA THR A 210 -8.86 -3.89 -24.95
C THR A 210 -8.42 -2.43 -24.95
N LYS A 211 -9.28 -1.55 -24.49
CA LYS A 211 -9.03 -0.12 -24.28
C LYS A 211 -9.27 0.27 -22.82
N ARG A 212 -8.71 1.41 -22.44
CA ARG A 212 -8.97 2.11 -21.18
C ARG A 212 -10.10 3.06 -21.39
N GLU A 213 -11.15 2.97 -20.60
CA GLU A 213 -12.36 3.78 -20.72
C GLU A 213 -12.82 4.27 -19.34
N LEU A 214 -13.24 5.53 -19.27
CA LEU A 214 -13.82 6.05 -18.03
C LEU A 214 -15.22 5.45 -17.82
N THR A 215 -15.48 5.07 -16.57
CA THR A 215 -16.85 4.75 -16.14
C THR A 215 -17.72 6.01 -16.11
N ARG A 216 -19.02 5.87 -15.88
CA ARG A 216 -19.90 7.03 -15.66
C ARG A 216 -19.34 7.96 -14.57
N LYS A 217 -18.90 7.41 -13.43
CA LYS A 217 -18.29 8.15 -12.34
C LYS A 217 -16.98 8.84 -12.75
N GLY A 218 -16.16 8.16 -13.56
CA GLY A 218 -14.93 8.73 -14.12
C GLY A 218 -15.21 9.90 -15.08
N LEU A 219 -16.23 9.82 -15.91
CA LEU A 219 -16.66 10.90 -16.81
C LEU A 219 -17.19 12.12 -16.03
N GLU A 220 -17.95 11.88 -14.96
CA GLU A 220 -18.41 12.95 -14.07
C GLU A 220 -17.21 13.66 -13.40
N LEU A 221 -16.20 12.91 -12.95
CA LEU A 221 -14.97 13.49 -12.42
C LEU A 221 -14.20 14.28 -13.48
N ALA A 222 -14.05 13.73 -14.70
CA ALA A 222 -13.34 14.40 -15.78
C ALA A 222 -13.95 15.78 -16.09
N LYS A 223 -15.28 15.90 -16.09
CA LYS A 223 -15.99 17.18 -16.27
C LYS A 223 -15.75 18.20 -15.15
N GLN A 224 -15.45 17.74 -13.92
CA GLN A 224 -15.21 18.61 -12.77
C GLN A 224 -13.77 19.13 -12.68
N ILE A 225 -12.84 18.43 -13.33
CA ILE A 225 -11.41 18.74 -13.30
C ILE A 225 -10.85 19.31 -14.61
N SER A 226 -11.73 19.43 -15.63
CA SER A 226 -11.42 20.03 -16.96
C SER A 226 -11.21 21.52 -16.89
#